data_f0c4562bfb32f7243b6a9db12faba506
#
_entry.id   f0c4562bfb32f7243b6a9db12faba506
#
_cell.length_a   1.000
_cell.length_b   1.000
_cell.length_c   1.000
_cell.angle_alpha   90.00
_cell.angle_beta   90.00
_cell.angle_gamma   90.00
#
_symmetry.space_group_name_H-M   'P 1'
#
loop_
_entity.id
_entity.type
_entity.pdbx_description
1 polymer ?
#
loop_
_entity_poly.entity_id
_entity_poly.type
_entity_poly.pdbx_seq_one_letter_code
_entity_poly.pdbx_strand_id
1 'polypeptide(L)'
;MLDPHPDLTSGVIHGLGYLYALLFCMNAYWAVRSFKLGYHFRLPKSLGGQDVPSAGPWAMYAVLLLLVALAHFVSAGRPDAFLIRLPGWLQDLVNVFADPISYFALSTVLFVAMIWLREWWVKPTAAWVLLNITLVSMGLAITDYDFRQIVGKPDNVP
;
A
#
# COMPACT_ATOMS: atom_id res chain seq x y z
N MET A 1 27.56 2.03 4.87
CA MET A 1 27.11 2.38 3.51
C MET A 1 26.36 1.17 3.02
N LEU A 2 25.07 1.23 2.92
CA LEU A 2 24.30 0.13 2.33
C LEU A 2 24.60 0.15 0.84
N ASP A 3 25.13 -0.97 0.32
CA ASP A 3 25.37 -1.12 -1.11
C ASP A 3 24.07 -0.80 -1.85
N PRO A 4 24.10 0.07 -2.88
CA PRO A 4 22.95 0.29 -3.71
C PRO A 4 22.55 -1.05 -4.30
N HIS A 5 21.31 -1.51 -3.98
CA HIS A 5 20.81 -2.76 -4.54
C HIS A 5 20.86 -2.68 -6.06
N PRO A 6 21.68 -3.49 -6.73
CA PRO A 6 22.01 -3.31 -8.15
C PRO A 6 20.78 -3.37 -9.08
N ASP A 7 19.66 -3.90 -8.58
CA ASP A 7 18.47 -4.14 -9.39
C ASP A 7 17.37 -3.10 -9.21
N LEU A 8 17.60 -2.01 -8.45
CA LEU A 8 16.65 -0.90 -8.39
C LEU A 8 16.89 0.04 -9.58
N THR A 9 16.49 -0.43 -10.76
CA THR A 9 16.72 0.26 -12.02
C THR A 9 15.74 1.43 -12.20
N SER A 10 16.09 2.35 -13.11
CA SER A 10 15.19 3.42 -13.55
C SER A 10 13.80 2.90 -13.99
N GLY A 11 13.77 1.74 -14.66
CA GLY A 11 12.51 1.10 -15.10
C GLY A 11 11.62 0.68 -13.93
N VAL A 12 12.20 0.09 -12.86
CA VAL A 12 11.46 -0.29 -11.65
C VAL A 12 10.89 0.95 -10.96
N ILE A 13 11.70 2.02 -10.83
CA ILE A 13 11.26 3.27 -10.20
C ILE A 13 10.14 3.93 -11.01
N HIS A 14 10.24 3.96 -12.35
CA HIS A 14 9.14 4.43 -13.22
C HIS A 14 7.88 3.59 -13.05
N GLY A 15 8.01 2.26 -13.01
CA GLY A 15 6.88 1.35 -12.78
C GLY A 15 6.14 1.65 -11.48
N LEU A 16 6.89 1.92 -10.40
CA LEU A 16 6.32 2.36 -9.13
C LEU A 16 5.63 3.73 -9.26
N GLY A 17 6.21 4.67 -10.01
CA GLY A 17 5.58 5.95 -10.33
C GLY A 17 4.21 5.76 -10.99
N TYR A 18 4.10 4.87 -11.97
CA TYR A 18 2.81 4.54 -12.61
C TYR A 18 1.83 3.87 -11.65
N LEU A 19 2.29 2.98 -10.77
CA LEU A 19 1.44 2.37 -9.74
C LEU A 19 0.82 3.44 -8.84
N TYR A 20 1.65 4.35 -8.31
CA TYR A 20 1.16 5.42 -7.43
C TYR A 20 0.30 6.44 -8.17
N ALA A 21 0.56 6.72 -9.45
CA ALA A 21 -0.31 7.54 -10.28
C ALA A 21 -1.68 6.89 -10.51
N LEU A 22 -1.72 5.58 -10.75
CA LEU A 22 -2.97 4.82 -10.81
C LEU A 22 -3.73 4.88 -9.49
N LEU A 23 -3.05 4.65 -8.37
CA LEU A 23 -3.63 4.77 -7.04
C LEU A 23 -4.18 6.18 -6.77
N PHE A 24 -3.48 7.22 -7.20
CA PHE A 24 -4.00 8.59 -7.17
C PHE A 24 -5.33 8.70 -7.92
N CYS A 25 -5.40 8.27 -9.16
CA CYS A 25 -6.62 8.33 -9.98
C CYS A 25 -7.79 7.58 -9.31
N MET A 26 -7.52 6.39 -8.80
CA MET A 26 -8.51 5.57 -8.11
C MET A 26 -9.04 6.27 -6.85
N ASN A 27 -8.16 6.85 -6.04
CA ASN A 27 -8.56 7.50 -4.79
C ASN A 27 -9.19 8.88 -5.02
N ALA A 28 -8.78 9.62 -6.05
CA ALA A 28 -9.46 10.83 -6.49
C ALA A 28 -10.90 10.53 -6.94
N TYR A 29 -11.09 9.47 -7.72
CA TYR A 29 -12.43 8.99 -8.08
C TYR A 29 -13.24 8.62 -6.84
N TRP A 30 -12.65 7.91 -5.87
CA TRP A 30 -13.34 7.51 -4.65
C TRP A 30 -13.70 8.72 -3.78
N ALA A 31 -12.85 9.74 -3.71
CA ALA A 31 -13.15 11.00 -3.02
C ALA A 31 -14.38 11.70 -3.63
N VAL A 32 -14.42 11.83 -4.96
CA VAL A 32 -15.56 12.40 -5.68
C VAL A 32 -16.84 11.58 -5.45
N ARG A 33 -16.74 10.26 -5.53
CA ARG A 33 -17.86 9.35 -5.27
C ARG A 33 -18.36 9.48 -3.83
N SER A 34 -17.46 9.51 -2.87
CA SER A 34 -17.79 9.69 -1.44
C SER A 34 -18.50 11.02 -1.18
N PHE A 35 -18.08 12.08 -1.86
CA PHE A 35 -18.74 13.37 -1.80
C PHE A 35 -20.16 13.30 -2.35
N LYS A 36 -20.34 12.73 -3.55
CA LYS A 36 -21.66 12.61 -4.21
C LYS A 36 -22.65 11.74 -3.43
N LEU A 37 -22.16 10.69 -2.76
CA LEU A 37 -22.98 9.76 -1.99
C LEU A 37 -23.14 10.17 -0.53
N GLY A 38 -22.52 11.27 -0.10
CA GLY A 38 -22.62 11.78 1.26
C GLY A 38 -22.03 10.81 2.29
N TYR A 39 -20.93 10.12 1.95
CA TYR A 39 -20.31 9.20 2.89
C TYR A 39 -19.63 9.96 4.03
N HIS A 40 -19.92 9.53 5.25
CA HIS A 40 -19.33 10.06 6.48
C HIS A 40 -18.68 8.93 7.26
N PHE A 41 -17.67 9.26 8.04
CA PHE A 41 -17.16 8.38 9.08
C PHE A 41 -17.25 9.10 10.44
N ARG A 42 -17.53 8.32 11.47
CA ARG A 42 -17.64 8.84 12.82
C ARG A 42 -16.28 8.81 13.49
N LEU A 43 -15.83 9.96 13.95
CA LEU A 43 -14.62 10.03 14.76
C LEU A 43 -14.81 9.28 16.09
N PRO A 44 -13.74 8.66 16.61
CA PRO A 44 -13.76 8.12 17.97
C PRO A 44 -14.18 9.19 18.99
N LYS A 45 -14.81 8.78 20.06
CA LYS A 45 -15.22 9.71 21.15
C LYS A 45 -14.05 10.51 21.71
N SER A 46 -12.84 9.91 21.75
CA SER A 46 -11.59 10.57 22.12
C SER A 46 -11.20 11.75 21.23
N LEU A 47 -11.71 11.82 20.00
CA LEU A 47 -11.49 12.88 19.00
C LEU A 47 -12.76 13.70 18.74
N GLY A 48 -13.71 13.72 19.69
CA GLY A 48 -14.91 14.54 19.61
C GLY A 48 -16.18 13.85 19.11
N GLY A 49 -16.12 12.61 18.63
CA GLY A 49 -17.29 11.81 18.24
C GLY A 49 -18.12 12.38 17.08
N GLN A 50 -17.58 13.34 16.31
CA GLN A 50 -18.28 14.02 15.23
C GLN A 50 -18.32 13.18 13.96
N ASP A 51 -19.36 13.36 13.16
CA ASP A 51 -19.44 12.80 11.82
C ASP A 51 -18.71 13.72 10.83
N VAL A 52 -17.67 13.17 10.18
CA VAL A 52 -16.83 13.91 9.23
C VAL A 52 -17.06 13.38 7.83
N PRO A 53 -17.24 14.27 6.82
CA PRO A 53 -17.32 13.84 5.42
C PRO A 53 -16.08 13.08 5.00
N SER A 54 -16.24 11.87 4.48
CA SER A 54 -15.11 11.00 4.10
C SER A 54 -14.36 11.48 2.85
N ALA A 55 -14.98 12.35 2.06
CA ALA A 55 -14.39 12.87 0.82
C ALA A 55 -13.08 13.66 1.06
N GLY A 56 -13.00 14.47 2.12
CA GLY A 56 -11.83 15.28 2.44
C GLY A 56 -10.57 14.42 2.70
N PRO A 57 -10.59 13.49 3.65
CA PRO A 57 -9.48 12.56 3.88
C PRO A 57 -9.07 11.75 2.65
N TRP A 58 -10.03 11.29 1.83
CA TRP A 58 -9.70 10.57 0.60
C TRP A 58 -9.05 11.48 -0.46
N ALA A 59 -9.49 12.73 -0.58
CA ALA A 59 -8.85 13.69 -1.46
C ALA A 59 -7.43 14.03 -1.01
N MET A 60 -7.21 14.23 0.29
CA MET A 60 -5.87 14.44 0.85
C MET A 60 -4.96 13.24 0.61
N TYR A 61 -5.45 12.03 0.83
CA TYR A 61 -4.71 10.80 0.55
C TYR A 61 -4.37 10.66 -0.95
N ALA A 62 -5.31 10.99 -1.84
CA ALA A 62 -5.04 11.01 -3.27
C ALA A 62 -3.91 12.00 -3.62
N VAL A 63 -3.92 13.21 -3.06
CA VAL A 63 -2.84 14.19 -3.28
C VAL A 63 -1.50 13.64 -2.79
N LEU A 64 -1.44 12.98 -1.64
CA LEU A 64 -0.21 12.35 -1.15
C LEU A 64 0.30 11.28 -2.14
N LEU A 65 -0.59 10.45 -2.68
CA LEU A 65 -0.22 9.45 -3.70
C LEU A 65 0.31 10.10 -4.98
N LEU A 66 -0.26 11.25 -5.39
CA LEU A 66 0.26 12.02 -6.53
C LEU A 66 1.68 12.53 -6.26
N LEU A 67 1.92 13.09 -5.07
CA LEU A 67 3.26 13.56 -4.69
C LEU A 67 4.28 12.41 -4.66
N VAL A 68 3.88 11.24 -4.17
CA VAL A 68 4.71 10.03 -4.19
C VAL A 68 4.98 9.59 -5.63
N ALA A 69 3.97 9.59 -6.52
CA ALA A 69 4.16 9.27 -7.93
C ALA A 69 5.16 10.22 -8.60
N LEU A 70 5.00 11.52 -8.39
CA LEU A 70 5.91 12.53 -8.94
C LEU A 70 7.34 12.36 -8.42
N ALA A 71 7.50 12.07 -7.12
CA ALA A 71 8.80 11.78 -6.53
C ALA A 71 9.48 10.58 -7.20
N HIS A 72 8.72 9.52 -7.53
CA HIS A 72 9.24 8.36 -8.25
C HIS A 72 9.68 8.73 -9.68
N PHE A 73 8.88 9.48 -10.42
CA PHE A 73 9.24 9.91 -11.77
C PHE A 73 10.51 10.78 -11.80
N VAL A 74 10.65 11.69 -10.84
CA VAL A 74 11.87 12.53 -10.70
C VAL A 74 13.08 11.66 -10.31
N SER A 75 12.90 10.73 -9.37
CA SER A 75 13.98 9.87 -8.86
C SER A 75 14.43 8.82 -9.89
N ALA A 76 13.60 8.46 -10.85
CA ALA A 76 13.93 7.48 -11.87
C ALA A 76 15.11 7.89 -12.76
N GLY A 77 15.36 9.20 -12.90
CA GLY A 77 16.56 9.73 -13.57
C GLY A 77 17.85 9.57 -12.74
N ARG A 78 17.73 9.26 -11.44
CA ARG A 78 18.87 9.09 -10.51
C ARG A 78 18.60 7.92 -9.56
N PRO A 79 18.67 6.66 -10.04
CA PRO A 79 18.35 5.48 -9.23
C PRO A 79 19.18 5.37 -7.95
N ASP A 80 20.45 5.78 -8.01
CA ASP A 80 21.37 5.74 -6.86
C ASP A 80 20.94 6.67 -5.71
N ALA A 81 20.19 7.74 -6.02
CA ALA A 81 19.67 8.69 -5.05
C ALA A 81 18.24 8.36 -4.57
N PHE A 82 17.67 7.22 -5.01
CA PHE A 82 16.31 6.84 -4.65
C PHE A 82 16.18 6.52 -3.16
N LEU A 83 15.35 7.30 -2.45
CA LEU A 83 15.22 7.24 -0.99
C LEU A 83 13.92 6.58 -0.49
N ILE A 84 12.91 6.40 -1.37
CA ILE A 84 11.63 5.81 -1.00
C ILE A 84 11.75 4.30 -1.03
N ARG A 85 12.15 3.71 0.09
CA ARG A 85 12.39 2.27 0.24
C ARG A 85 11.60 1.71 1.41
N LEU A 86 11.41 0.38 1.40
CA LEU A 86 10.84 -0.31 2.55
C LEU A 86 11.75 -0.09 3.78
N PRO A 87 11.24 0.47 4.89
CA PRO A 87 12.03 0.67 6.10
C PRO A 87 12.51 -0.66 6.71
N GLY A 88 13.77 -0.70 7.20
CA GLY A 88 14.36 -1.92 7.77
C GLY A 88 13.53 -2.51 8.92
N TRP A 89 12.99 -1.69 9.81
CA TRP A 89 12.12 -2.18 10.89
C TRP A 89 10.86 -2.90 10.36
N LEU A 90 10.36 -2.49 9.20
CA LEU A 90 9.20 -3.13 8.58
C LEU A 90 9.61 -4.45 7.90
N GLN A 91 10.81 -4.53 7.32
CA GLN A 91 11.39 -5.79 6.83
C GLN A 91 11.53 -6.79 7.98
N ASP A 92 12.10 -6.37 9.12
CA ASP A 92 12.25 -7.22 10.29
C ASP A 92 10.90 -7.74 10.79
N LEU A 93 9.89 -6.87 10.83
CA LEU A 93 8.52 -7.26 11.21
C LEU A 93 7.94 -8.30 10.24
N VAL A 94 8.09 -8.08 8.94
CA VAL A 94 7.62 -9.03 7.90
C VAL A 94 8.35 -10.36 8.04
N ASN A 95 9.65 -10.36 8.29
CA ASN A 95 10.45 -11.57 8.46
C ASN A 95 10.00 -12.41 9.66
N VAL A 96 9.60 -11.76 10.77
CA VAL A 96 9.01 -12.48 11.93
C VAL A 96 7.72 -13.21 11.54
N PHE A 97 6.88 -12.58 10.73
CA PHE A 97 5.62 -13.20 10.26
C PHE A 97 5.83 -14.16 9.09
N ALA A 98 6.94 -14.06 8.36
CA ALA A 98 7.28 -14.95 7.26
C ALA A 98 7.90 -16.28 7.73
N ASP A 99 8.27 -16.39 9.02
CA ASP A 99 8.65 -17.69 9.62
C ASP A 99 7.52 -18.71 9.40
N PRO A 100 7.82 -19.95 8.96
CA PRO A 100 6.79 -20.94 8.58
C PRO A 100 5.72 -21.18 9.63
N ILE A 101 6.08 -21.22 10.90
CA ILE A 101 5.12 -21.46 12.01
C ILE A 101 4.23 -20.22 12.18
N SER A 102 4.85 -19.05 12.25
CA SER A 102 4.15 -17.76 12.41
C SER A 102 3.23 -17.50 11.21
N TYR A 103 3.70 -17.75 9.99
CA TYR A 103 2.92 -17.61 8.76
C TYR A 103 1.69 -18.54 8.76
N PHE A 104 1.87 -19.80 9.11
CA PHE A 104 0.75 -20.77 9.17
C PHE A 104 -0.28 -20.37 10.23
N ALA A 105 0.17 -19.99 11.44
CA ALA A 105 -0.71 -19.55 12.50
C ALA A 105 -1.48 -18.28 12.10
N LEU A 106 -0.77 -17.28 11.58
CA LEU A 106 -1.37 -16.01 11.15
C LEU A 106 -2.36 -16.20 10.00
N SER A 107 -2.01 -16.97 8.99
CA SER A 107 -2.90 -17.22 7.85
C SER A 107 -4.16 -17.98 8.28
N THR A 108 -4.05 -18.92 9.21
CA THR A 108 -5.20 -19.63 9.79
C THR A 108 -6.12 -18.66 10.54
N VAL A 109 -5.55 -17.82 11.41
CA VAL A 109 -6.31 -16.80 12.15
C VAL A 109 -6.99 -15.82 11.21
N LEU A 110 -6.27 -15.34 10.20
CA LEU A 110 -6.82 -14.42 9.19
C LEU A 110 -7.94 -15.07 8.38
N PHE A 111 -7.80 -16.34 8.00
CA PHE A 111 -8.84 -17.06 7.29
C PHE A 111 -10.11 -17.17 8.13
N VAL A 112 -10.01 -17.57 9.41
CA VAL A 112 -11.16 -17.61 10.32
C VAL A 112 -11.78 -16.23 10.51
N ALA A 113 -10.93 -15.19 10.70
CA ALA A 113 -11.39 -13.80 10.84
C ALA A 113 -12.10 -13.31 9.57
N MET A 114 -11.63 -13.67 8.38
CA MET A 114 -12.30 -13.32 7.12
C MET A 114 -13.71 -13.92 7.04
N ILE A 115 -13.90 -15.16 7.45
CA ILE A 115 -15.23 -15.79 7.48
C ILE A 115 -16.12 -15.12 8.53
N TRP A 116 -15.59 -14.92 9.72
CA TRP A 116 -16.35 -14.36 10.85
C TRP A 116 -16.74 -12.89 10.64
N LEU A 117 -15.82 -12.09 10.08
CA LEU A 117 -16.01 -10.67 9.83
C LEU A 117 -16.48 -10.38 8.38
N ARG A 118 -17.01 -11.39 7.67
CA ARG A 118 -17.38 -11.26 6.25
C ARG A 118 -18.28 -10.04 5.96
N GLU A 119 -19.23 -9.74 6.84
CA GLU A 119 -20.14 -8.58 6.67
C GLU A 119 -19.42 -7.23 6.78
N TRP A 120 -18.28 -7.21 7.45
CA TRP A 120 -17.47 -6.01 7.57
C TRP A 120 -16.55 -5.80 6.37
N TRP A 121 -15.89 -6.87 5.90
CA TRP A 121 -14.95 -6.81 4.77
C TRP A 121 -15.63 -6.39 3.46
N VAL A 122 -16.88 -6.77 3.24
CA VAL A 122 -17.64 -6.45 2.01
C VAL A 122 -18.20 -5.03 2.00
N LYS A 123 -18.09 -4.28 3.09
CA LYS A 123 -18.48 -2.86 3.10
C LYS A 123 -17.59 -2.07 2.13
N PRO A 124 -18.17 -1.22 1.26
CA PRO A 124 -17.38 -0.53 0.22
C PRO A 124 -16.16 0.21 0.74
N THR A 125 -16.28 0.91 1.87
CA THR A 125 -15.15 1.62 2.48
C THR A 125 -14.09 0.66 3.01
N ALA A 126 -14.47 -0.44 3.67
CA ALA A 126 -13.52 -1.43 4.19
C ALA A 126 -12.76 -2.11 3.04
N ALA A 127 -13.47 -2.56 2.02
CA ALA A 127 -12.87 -3.14 0.82
C ALA A 127 -11.90 -2.16 0.14
N TRP A 128 -12.29 -0.88 0.05
CA TRP A 128 -11.43 0.16 -0.54
C TRP A 128 -10.15 0.41 0.27
N VAL A 129 -10.26 0.46 1.60
CA VAL A 129 -9.09 0.58 2.49
C VAL A 129 -8.15 -0.61 2.32
N LEU A 130 -8.69 -1.83 2.34
CA LEU A 130 -7.90 -3.04 2.17
C LEU A 130 -7.17 -3.07 0.82
N LEU A 131 -7.86 -2.73 -0.26
CA LEU A 131 -7.25 -2.63 -1.59
C LEU A 131 -6.08 -1.65 -1.59
N ASN A 132 -6.24 -0.47 -0.99
CA ASN A 132 -5.17 0.52 -0.89
C ASN A 132 -4.00 0.02 -0.05
N ILE A 133 -4.26 -0.58 1.13
CA ILE A 133 -3.21 -1.16 1.98
C ILE A 133 -2.42 -2.20 1.18
N THR A 134 -3.11 -3.11 0.50
CA THR A 134 -2.46 -4.17 -0.30
C THR A 134 -1.59 -3.60 -1.40
N LEU A 135 -2.11 -2.67 -2.20
CA LEU A 135 -1.37 -2.12 -3.35
C LEU A 135 -0.19 -1.23 -2.90
N VAL A 136 -0.35 -0.44 -1.83
CA VAL A 136 0.75 0.37 -1.28
C VAL A 136 1.82 -0.54 -0.65
N SER A 137 1.43 -1.56 0.11
CA SER A 137 2.36 -2.53 0.68
C SER A 137 3.13 -3.28 -0.41
N MET A 138 2.46 -3.67 -1.50
CA MET A 138 3.11 -4.28 -2.64
C MET A 138 4.09 -3.32 -3.34
N GLY A 139 3.72 -2.06 -3.51
CA GLY A 139 4.61 -1.03 -4.04
C GLY A 139 5.86 -0.83 -3.18
N LEU A 140 5.71 -0.82 -1.85
CA LEU A 140 6.84 -0.75 -0.93
C LEU A 140 7.70 -2.02 -0.96
N ALA A 141 7.08 -3.21 -0.99
CA ALA A 141 7.79 -4.48 -1.05
C ALA A 141 8.65 -4.62 -2.32
N ILE A 142 8.21 -4.07 -3.46
CA ILE A 142 9.01 -4.04 -4.70
C ILE A 142 10.32 -3.26 -4.52
N THR A 143 10.44 -2.35 -3.55
CA THR A 143 11.70 -1.66 -3.27
C THR A 143 12.70 -2.53 -2.50
N ASP A 144 12.27 -3.67 -1.97
CA ASP A 144 13.13 -4.64 -1.29
C ASP A 144 13.79 -5.58 -2.31
N TYR A 145 15.09 -5.83 -2.13
CA TYR A 145 15.87 -6.67 -3.04
C TYR A 145 15.43 -8.13 -2.98
N ASP A 146 15.34 -8.68 -1.77
CA ASP A 146 15.04 -10.10 -1.56
C ASP A 146 13.63 -10.44 -2.06
N PHE A 147 12.68 -9.54 -1.82
CA PHE A 147 11.32 -9.68 -2.35
C PHE A 147 11.32 -9.74 -3.88
N ARG A 148 12.07 -8.84 -4.56
CA ARG A 148 12.15 -8.86 -6.04
C ARG A 148 12.79 -10.14 -6.55
N GLN A 149 13.80 -10.67 -5.87
CA GLN A 149 14.43 -11.93 -6.23
C GLN A 149 13.48 -13.12 -6.14
N ILE A 150 12.56 -13.10 -5.18
CA ILE A 150 11.55 -14.16 -5.02
C ILE A 150 10.48 -14.02 -6.11
N VAL A 151 9.93 -12.81 -6.28
CA VAL A 151 8.82 -12.58 -7.23
C VAL A 151 9.27 -12.63 -8.68
N GLY A 152 10.50 -12.19 -8.99
CA GLY A 152 11.04 -12.14 -10.34
C GLY A 152 11.65 -13.45 -10.85
N LYS A 153 11.66 -14.53 -10.07
CA LYS A 153 12.16 -15.82 -10.55
C LYS A 153 11.19 -16.42 -11.58
N PRO A 154 11.72 -16.94 -12.72
CA PRO A 154 10.88 -17.50 -13.78
C PRO A 154 9.96 -18.65 -13.34
N ASP A 155 10.37 -19.41 -12.35
CA ASP A 155 9.62 -20.52 -11.76
C ASP A 155 8.48 -20.05 -10.83
N ASN A 156 8.47 -18.78 -10.42
CA ASN A 156 7.41 -18.18 -9.60
C ASN A 156 6.43 -17.34 -10.44
N VAL A 157 6.70 -17.15 -11.73
CA VAL A 157 5.80 -16.46 -12.67
C VAL A 157 4.96 -17.52 -13.38
N PRO A 158 3.62 -17.52 -13.22
CA PRO A 158 2.73 -18.49 -13.88
C PRO A 158 2.72 -18.35 -15.40
#